data_36d91b3700372a49ace1ed35e6119eb0
#
_entry.id   36d91b3700372a49ace1ed35e6119eb0
#
_cell.length_a   1.000
_cell.length_b   1.000
_cell.length_c   1.000
_cell.angle_alpha   90.00
_cell.angle_beta   90.00
_cell.angle_gamma   90.00
#
_symmetry.space_group_name_H-M   'P 1'
#
loop_
_entity.id
_entity.type
_entity.pdbx_description
1 polymer ?
#
loop_
_entity_poly.entity_id
_entity_poly.type
_entity_poly.pdbx_seq_one_letter_code
_entity_poly.pdbx_strand_id
1 'polypeptide(L)'
;VLTKLGKTSAFVDGMRVTDSETMDVVEMVLGGLVNKEIVNLLNRHGGKAVGLTGKDGDFIRARKIHLTKLADEADASEIIDLGYVGEVSSIDPAVVDMLGRSDFIPVIAPIGVGDDGRSYNINADLVAGKIAEVLKAEKLILLTNTAGILDKQGDLMTGLSIKDIEDLIEDGTISEGMIPKTRCATDALKGGVGSVHIIDGRVEHAVLLELFTDQGVGTLLRRASKG
;
A
#
# COMPACT_ATOMS: atom_id res chain seq x y z
N VAL A 1 -18.37 -7.22 -1.70
CA VAL A 1 -18.55 -8.57 -2.31
C VAL A 1 -18.70 -9.60 -1.20
N LEU A 2 -17.78 -9.73 -0.22
CA LEU A 2 -17.85 -10.73 0.86
C LEU A 2 -19.21 -10.72 1.56
N THR A 3 -19.73 -9.55 1.94
CA THR A 3 -21.08 -9.41 2.54
C THR A 3 -22.20 -9.95 1.66
N LYS A 4 -22.10 -9.75 0.33
CA LYS A 4 -23.08 -10.31 -0.65
C LYS A 4 -22.99 -11.84 -0.75
N LEU A 5 -21.85 -12.41 -0.38
CA LEU A 5 -21.61 -13.86 -0.35
C LEU A 5 -21.89 -14.45 1.04
N GLY A 6 -22.48 -13.67 1.97
CA GLY A 6 -22.79 -14.12 3.33
C GLY A 6 -21.57 -14.28 4.23
N LYS A 7 -20.40 -13.76 3.84
CA LYS A 7 -19.17 -13.83 4.62
C LYS A 7 -18.98 -12.57 5.48
N THR A 8 -18.62 -12.78 6.73
CA THR A 8 -18.19 -11.71 7.64
C THR A 8 -16.71 -11.43 7.47
N SER A 9 -16.31 -10.17 7.58
CA SER A 9 -14.91 -9.76 7.55
C SER A 9 -14.45 -9.42 8.96
N ALA A 10 -13.41 -10.10 9.44
CA ALA A 10 -12.70 -9.74 10.66
C ALA A 10 -11.39 -9.04 10.28
N PHE A 11 -10.98 -8.07 11.11
CA PHE A 11 -9.71 -7.36 10.95
C PHE A 11 -8.93 -7.44 12.27
N VAL A 12 -7.63 -7.63 12.15
CA VAL A 12 -6.68 -7.56 13.26
C VAL A 12 -5.53 -6.65 12.82
N ASP A 13 -5.27 -5.59 13.57
CA ASP A 13 -4.25 -4.57 13.27
C ASP A 13 -4.32 -4.02 11.83
N GLY A 14 -5.56 -3.78 11.35
CA GLY A 14 -5.80 -3.28 10.00
C GLY A 14 -5.68 -4.32 8.89
N MET A 15 -5.30 -5.55 9.19
CA MET A 15 -5.20 -6.66 8.24
C MET A 15 -6.46 -7.52 8.28
N ARG A 16 -6.98 -7.87 7.10
CA ARG A 16 -8.17 -8.75 7.00
C ARG A 16 -7.77 -10.19 7.27
N VAL A 17 -8.40 -10.83 8.26
CA VAL A 17 -8.31 -12.29 8.43
C VAL A 17 -8.84 -12.94 7.15
N THR A 18 -8.01 -13.75 6.51
CA THR A 18 -8.25 -14.25 5.15
C THR A 18 -8.12 -15.77 5.13
N ASP A 19 -9.23 -16.49 5.29
CA ASP A 19 -9.28 -17.94 5.08
C ASP A 19 -9.17 -18.29 3.57
N SER A 20 -9.10 -19.57 3.24
CA SER A 20 -8.94 -20.04 1.86
C SER A 20 -10.04 -19.51 0.94
N GLU A 21 -11.31 -19.63 1.34
CA GLU A 21 -12.44 -19.15 0.52
C GLU A 21 -12.45 -17.62 0.40
N THR A 22 -12.05 -16.91 1.45
CA THR A 22 -11.89 -15.45 1.40
C THR A 22 -10.76 -15.07 0.46
N MET A 23 -9.66 -15.85 0.42
CA MET A 23 -8.55 -15.60 -0.51
C MET A 23 -8.98 -15.76 -1.96
N ASP A 24 -9.77 -16.79 -2.27
CA ASP A 24 -10.34 -16.96 -3.62
C ASP A 24 -11.18 -15.75 -4.03
N VAL A 25 -12.01 -15.24 -3.12
CA VAL A 25 -12.82 -14.03 -3.36
C VAL A 25 -11.92 -12.79 -3.53
N VAL A 26 -10.88 -12.64 -2.70
CA VAL A 26 -9.91 -11.53 -2.83
C VAL A 26 -9.23 -11.57 -4.20
N GLU A 27 -8.79 -12.74 -4.64
CA GLU A 27 -8.15 -12.92 -5.94
C GLU A 27 -9.09 -12.60 -7.11
N MET A 28 -10.32 -13.11 -7.08
CA MET A 28 -11.36 -12.81 -8.09
C MET A 28 -11.69 -11.32 -8.14
N VAL A 29 -11.83 -10.67 -6.98
CA VAL A 29 -12.26 -9.28 -6.90
C VAL A 29 -11.12 -8.32 -7.21
N LEU A 30 -9.98 -8.45 -6.54
CA LEU A 30 -8.87 -7.51 -6.71
C LEU A 30 -8.12 -7.76 -8.03
N GLY A 31 -7.80 -9.02 -8.36
CA GLY A 31 -7.07 -9.35 -9.59
C GLY A 31 -7.94 -9.35 -10.84
N GLY A 32 -9.20 -9.71 -10.70
CA GLY A 32 -10.15 -9.80 -11.80
C GLY A 32 -11.01 -8.54 -11.95
N LEU A 33 -11.97 -8.35 -11.05
CA LEU A 33 -13.01 -7.33 -11.22
C LEU A 33 -12.45 -5.90 -11.13
N VAL A 34 -11.88 -5.52 -9.97
CA VAL A 34 -11.42 -4.15 -9.72
C VAL A 34 -10.24 -3.79 -10.61
N ASN A 35 -9.25 -4.67 -10.72
CA ASN A 35 -8.09 -4.46 -11.58
C ASN A 35 -8.49 -4.18 -13.02
N LYS A 36 -9.36 -5.01 -13.59
CA LYS A 36 -9.79 -4.86 -15.00
C LYS A 36 -10.72 -3.68 -15.23
N GLU A 37 -11.47 -3.26 -14.21
CA GLU A 37 -12.25 -2.02 -14.28
C GLU A 37 -11.34 -0.80 -14.36
N ILE A 38 -10.30 -0.72 -13.53
CA ILE A 38 -9.29 0.36 -13.58
C ILE A 38 -8.56 0.36 -14.91
N VAL A 39 -8.09 -0.80 -15.39
CA VAL A 39 -7.45 -0.95 -16.71
C VAL A 39 -8.34 -0.42 -17.83
N ASN A 40 -9.62 -0.81 -17.83
CA ASN A 40 -10.58 -0.38 -18.84
C ASN A 40 -10.80 1.15 -18.79
N LEU A 41 -10.92 1.72 -17.59
CA LEU A 41 -11.08 3.17 -17.43
C LEU A 41 -9.86 3.93 -17.96
N LEU A 42 -8.65 3.51 -17.63
CA LEU A 42 -7.42 4.14 -18.14
C LEU A 42 -7.34 4.05 -19.66
N ASN A 43 -7.64 2.88 -20.23
CA ASN A 43 -7.61 2.68 -21.70
C ASN A 43 -8.66 3.51 -22.43
N ARG A 44 -9.85 3.70 -21.83
CA ARG A 44 -10.90 4.57 -22.40
C ARG A 44 -10.50 6.04 -22.43
N HIS A 45 -9.58 6.47 -21.58
CA HIS A 45 -9.02 7.83 -21.55
C HIS A 45 -7.68 7.96 -22.30
N GLY A 46 -7.37 7.00 -23.16
CA GLY A 46 -6.17 7.06 -24.03
C GLY A 46 -4.89 6.51 -23.42
N GLY A 47 -4.95 5.95 -22.20
CA GLY A 47 -3.83 5.22 -21.61
C GLY A 47 -3.63 3.86 -22.29
N LYS A 48 -2.47 3.24 -22.04
CA LYS A 48 -2.18 1.84 -22.39
C LYS A 48 -1.96 1.06 -21.10
N ALA A 49 -3.04 0.66 -20.42
CA ALA A 49 -2.95 -0.01 -19.14
C ALA A 49 -2.99 -1.54 -19.28
N VAL A 50 -2.22 -2.22 -18.44
CA VAL A 50 -2.18 -3.68 -18.30
C VAL A 50 -2.33 -4.04 -16.83
N GLY A 51 -3.23 -4.99 -16.53
CA GLY A 51 -3.48 -5.44 -15.16
C GLY A 51 -2.62 -6.65 -14.80
N LEU A 52 -2.00 -6.58 -13.62
CA LEU A 52 -1.13 -7.60 -13.05
C LEU A 52 -1.55 -7.93 -11.62
N THR A 53 -1.16 -9.12 -11.19
CA THR A 53 -1.03 -9.54 -9.80
C THR A 53 0.42 -9.93 -9.53
N GLY A 54 0.77 -10.24 -8.30
CA GLY A 54 2.13 -10.75 -8.00
C GLY A 54 2.44 -12.12 -8.60
N LYS A 55 1.41 -12.86 -9.07
CA LYS A 55 1.58 -14.17 -9.73
C LYS A 55 2.13 -14.03 -11.15
N ASP A 56 1.90 -12.88 -11.79
CA ASP A 56 2.31 -12.64 -13.17
C ASP A 56 3.84 -12.45 -13.22
N GLY A 57 4.54 -13.41 -13.81
CA GLY A 57 5.99 -13.44 -13.88
C GLY A 57 6.69 -13.53 -12.52
N ASP A 58 6.05 -14.13 -11.52
CA ASP A 58 6.57 -14.20 -10.15
C ASP A 58 6.92 -12.82 -9.55
N PHE A 59 6.19 -11.79 -9.98
CA PHE A 59 6.50 -10.39 -9.72
C PHE A 59 6.55 -10.04 -8.23
N ILE A 60 5.57 -10.51 -7.41
CA ILE A 60 5.54 -10.26 -5.97
C ILE A 60 5.61 -11.58 -5.22
N ARG A 61 6.76 -11.85 -4.62
CA ARG A 61 6.92 -12.96 -3.69
C ARG A 61 6.47 -12.55 -2.30
N ALA A 62 5.77 -13.45 -1.64
CA ALA A 62 5.19 -13.24 -0.32
C ALA A 62 5.65 -14.29 0.67
N ARG A 63 5.65 -13.91 1.94
CA ARG A 63 5.71 -14.87 3.06
C ARG A 63 4.52 -14.64 3.99
N LYS A 64 4.01 -15.72 4.57
CA LYS A 64 2.89 -15.66 5.51
C LYS A 64 3.25 -14.82 6.74
N ILE A 65 2.33 -13.95 7.18
CA ILE A 65 2.47 -13.20 8.44
C ILE A 65 1.88 -14.03 9.59
N HIS A 66 2.61 -14.05 10.71
CA HIS A 66 2.12 -14.49 12.00
C HIS A 66 2.17 -13.31 12.97
N LEU A 67 1.02 -12.92 13.53
CA LEU A 67 0.99 -11.91 14.58
C LEU A 67 1.23 -12.57 15.93
N THR A 68 2.11 -11.96 16.72
CA THR A 68 2.33 -12.36 18.11
C THR A 68 1.71 -11.30 19.01
N LYS A 69 0.67 -11.65 19.77
CA LYS A 69 0.17 -10.80 20.85
C LYS A 69 0.89 -11.18 22.14
N LEU A 70 1.41 -10.17 22.84
CA LEU A 70 1.81 -10.34 24.23
C LEU A 70 0.51 -10.48 25.04
N ALA A 71 0.35 -11.60 25.73
CA ALA A 71 -0.75 -11.76 26.67
C ALA A 71 -0.49 -10.92 27.92
N ASP A 72 -1.51 -10.22 28.41
CA ASP A 72 -1.42 -9.31 29.54
C ASP A 72 -1.06 -9.99 30.89
N GLU A 73 -1.09 -11.32 30.97
CA GLU A 73 -0.65 -12.05 32.16
C GLU A 73 0.12 -13.32 31.79
N ALA A 74 1.37 -13.39 32.29
CA ALA A 74 2.29 -14.54 32.28
C ALA A 74 2.79 -15.04 30.92
N ASP A 75 3.94 -14.52 30.47
CA ASP A 75 4.96 -15.13 29.56
C ASP A 75 4.48 -15.99 28.35
N ALA A 76 3.20 -16.00 28.01
CA ALA A 76 2.67 -16.73 26.88
C ALA A 76 2.34 -15.78 25.73
N SER A 77 3.16 -15.81 24.69
CA SER A 77 2.84 -15.15 23.41
C SER A 77 1.81 -16.00 22.66
N GLU A 78 0.63 -15.44 22.39
CA GLU A 78 -0.37 -16.08 21.53
C GLU A 78 -0.07 -15.75 20.06
N ILE A 79 0.11 -16.78 19.23
CA ILE A 79 0.28 -16.62 17.78
C ILE A 79 -1.12 -16.55 17.16
N ILE A 80 -1.47 -15.41 16.59
CA ILE A 80 -2.72 -15.23 15.85
C ILE A 80 -2.46 -15.58 14.37
N ASP A 81 -3.12 -16.64 13.89
CA ASP A 81 -3.10 -17.01 12.47
C ASP A 81 -4.13 -16.17 11.70
N LEU A 82 -3.64 -15.29 10.83
CA LEU A 82 -4.47 -14.47 9.95
C LEU A 82 -4.92 -15.21 8.67
N GLY A 83 -4.57 -16.48 8.51
CA GLY A 83 -4.81 -17.24 7.29
C GLY A 83 -3.85 -16.87 6.16
N TYR A 84 -4.39 -16.55 4.99
CA TYR A 84 -3.61 -16.20 3.77
C TYR A 84 -3.30 -14.70 3.70
N VAL A 85 -2.76 -14.17 4.78
CA VAL A 85 -2.24 -12.81 4.85
C VAL A 85 -0.72 -12.86 4.79
N GLY A 86 -0.13 -12.05 3.93
CA GLY A 86 1.30 -12.05 3.67
C GLY A 86 1.94 -10.68 3.76
N GLU A 87 3.24 -10.69 3.81
CA GLU A 87 4.10 -9.52 3.57
C GLU A 87 4.98 -9.78 2.34
N VAL A 88 5.47 -8.71 1.72
CA VAL A 88 6.36 -8.81 0.57
C VAL A 88 7.71 -9.34 1.01
N SER A 89 8.15 -10.47 0.46
CA SER A 89 9.50 -11.01 0.65
C SER A 89 10.48 -10.51 -0.40
N SER A 90 10.04 -10.42 -1.66
CA SER A 90 10.82 -9.81 -2.75
C SER A 90 9.92 -9.33 -3.89
N ILE A 91 10.45 -8.42 -4.70
CA ILE A 91 9.84 -7.92 -5.94
C ILE A 91 10.84 -8.17 -7.08
N ASP A 92 10.39 -8.83 -8.16
CA ASP A 92 11.14 -8.89 -9.41
C ASP A 92 10.61 -7.83 -10.37
N PRO A 93 11.34 -6.73 -10.64
CA PRO A 93 10.83 -5.62 -11.45
C PRO A 93 10.74 -5.95 -12.95
N ALA A 94 11.20 -7.11 -13.42
CA ALA A 94 11.37 -7.40 -14.84
C ALA A 94 10.11 -7.16 -15.69
N VAL A 95 8.94 -7.60 -15.21
CA VAL A 95 7.66 -7.40 -15.92
C VAL A 95 7.25 -5.93 -15.97
N VAL A 96 7.44 -5.20 -14.88
CA VAL A 96 7.10 -3.76 -14.80
C VAL A 96 8.05 -2.93 -15.66
N ASP A 97 9.34 -3.22 -15.63
CA ASP A 97 10.36 -2.58 -16.49
C ASP A 97 10.07 -2.81 -17.97
N MET A 98 9.69 -4.04 -18.35
CA MET A 98 9.32 -4.36 -19.73
C MET A 98 8.10 -3.55 -20.18
N LEU A 99 7.07 -3.48 -19.36
CA LEU A 99 5.86 -2.70 -19.65
C LEU A 99 6.16 -1.20 -19.74
N GLY A 100 6.93 -0.66 -18.80
CA GLY A 100 7.31 0.75 -18.78
C GLY A 100 8.11 1.17 -20.02
N ARG A 101 9.03 0.33 -20.51
CA ARG A 101 9.77 0.57 -21.75
C ARG A 101 8.88 0.56 -23.00
N SER A 102 7.69 0.03 -22.91
CA SER A 102 6.70 -0.05 -24.01
C SER A 102 5.53 0.92 -23.83
N ASP A 103 5.68 1.93 -22.96
CA ASP A 103 4.68 2.94 -22.61
C ASP A 103 3.37 2.35 -22.05
N PHE A 104 3.42 1.17 -21.45
CA PHE A 104 2.28 0.62 -20.74
C PHE A 104 2.25 1.07 -19.27
N ILE A 105 1.04 1.24 -18.76
CA ILE A 105 0.76 1.57 -17.35
C ILE A 105 0.40 0.26 -16.62
N PRO A 106 1.27 -0.28 -15.76
CA PRO A 106 0.93 -1.46 -14.98
C PRO A 106 -0.05 -1.09 -13.86
N VAL A 107 -1.18 -1.81 -13.81
CA VAL A 107 -2.17 -1.75 -12.73
C VAL A 107 -2.02 -3.01 -11.89
N ILE A 108 -1.55 -2.88 -10.66
CA ILE A 108 -1.09 -4.01 -9.86
C ILE A 108 -2.05 -4.26 -8.69
N ALA A 109 -2.60 -5.47 -8.60
CA ALA A 109 -3.34 -5.90 -7.42
C ALA A 109 -2.37 -6.43 -6.34
N PRO A 110 -2.61 -6.12 -5.04
CA PRO A 110 -1.68 -6.45 -3.96
C PRO A 110 -1.83 -7.91 -3.50
N ILE A 111 -1.58 -8.82 -4.41
CA ILE A 111 -1.62 -10.28 -4.22
C ILE A 111 -0.23 -10.82 -4.54
N GLY A 112 0.40 -11.47 -3.58
CA GLY A 112 1.69 -12.11 -3.75
C GLY A 112 1.59 -13.63 -3.77
N VAL A 113 2.68 -14.29 -4.17
CA VAL A 113 2.81 -15.75 -4.22
C VAL A 113 3.90 -16.21 -3.23
N GLY A 114 3.56 -17.17 -2.38
CA GLY A 114 4.50 -17.79 -1.46
C GLY A 114 5.34 -18.90 -2.10
N ASP A 115 6.40 -19.32 -1.41
CA ASP A 115 7.23 -20.47 -1.83
C ASP A 115 6.43 -21.79 -1.86
N ASP A 116 5.32 -21.84 -1.14
CA ASP A 116 4.36 -22.93 -1.16
C ASP A 116 3.40 -22.90 -2.37
N GLY A 117 3.57 -21.94 -3.28
CA GLY A 117 2.73 -21.71 -4.46
C GLY A 117 1.36 -21.12 -4.17
N ARG A 118 1.06 -20.73 -2.93
CA ARG A 118 -0.23 -20.16 -2.54
C ARG A 118 -0.25 -18.65 -2.68
N SER A 119 -1.45 -18.12 -2.93
CA SER A 119 -1.68 -16.68 -2.98
C SER A 119 -1.83 -16.11 -1.56
N TYR A 120 -1.31 -14.91 -1.37
CA TYR A 120 -1.41 -14.15 -0.13
C TYR A 120 -1.97 -12.76 -0.38
N ASN A 121 -2.95 -12.37 0.43
CA ASN A 121 -3.46 -11.00 0.49
C ASN A 121 -2.45 -10.12 1.23
N ILE A 122 -1.99 -9.05 0.61
CA ILE A 122 -0.99 -8.14 1.18
C ILE A 122 -1.59 -6.75 1.29
N ASN A 123 -1.20 -5.99 2.30
CA ASN A 123 -1.59 -4.59 2.42
C ASN A 123 -1.09 -3.79 1.21
N ALA A 124 -2.00 -3.06 0.56
CA ALA A 124 -1.72 -2.35 -0.70
C ALA A 124 -0.66 -1.25 -0.54
N ASP A 125 -0.63 -0.54 0.59
CA ASP A 125 0.38 0.50 0.85
C ASP A 125 1.77 -0.14 0.95
N LEU A 126 1.89 -1.30 1.61
CA LEU A 126 3.17 -2.02 1.73
C LEU A 126 3.66 -2.53 0.38
N VAL A 127 2.77 -3.06 -0.46
CA VAL A 127 3.12 -3.47 -1.83
C VAL A 127 3.59 -2.27 -2.64
N ALA A 128 2.82 -1.16 -2.63
CA ALA A 128 3.17 0.06 -3.36
C ALA A 128 4.52 0.63 -2.90
N GLY A 129 4.76 0.67 -1.58
CA GLY A 129 6.04 1.11 -1.01
C GLY A 129 7.22 0.25 -1.48
N LYS A 130 7.08 -1.07 -1.46
CA LYS A 130 8.13 -2.00 -1.90
C LYS A 130 8.39 -1.93 -3.41
N ILE A 131 7.35 -1.81 -4.23
CA ILE A 131 7.51 -1.58 -5.66
C ILE A 131 8.25 -0.26 -5.92
N ALA A 132 7.83 0.83 -5.27
CA ALA A 132 8.47 2.12 -5.41
C ALA A 132 9.95 2.11 -4.97
N GLU A 133 10.27 1.36 -3.90
CA GLU A 133 11.63 1.17 -3.41
C GLU A 133 12.51 0.44 -4.45
N VAL A 134 12.03 -0.69 -5.00
CA VAL A 134 12.78 -1.49 -5.97
C VAL A 134 13.00 -0.73 -7.28
N LEU A 135 11.97 0.00 -7.75
CA LEU A 135 12.05 0.82 -8.96
C LEU A 135 12.81 2.14 -8.75
N LYS A 136 13.20 2.47 -7.51
CA LYS A 136 13.77 3.79 -7.16
C LYS A 136 12.89 4.94 -7.68
N ALA A 137 11.59 4.81 -7.42
CA ALA A 137 10.59 5.75 -7.93
C ALA A 137 10.91 7.19 -7.50
N GLU A 138 10.68 8.12 -8.40
CA GLU A 138 10.81 9.55 -8.08
C GLU A 138 9.77 9.98 -7.04
N LYS A 139 8.53 9.46 -7.19
CA LYS A 139 7.41 9.77 -6.31
C LYS A 139 6.60 8.52 -6.00
N LEU A 140 6.17 8.39 -4.75
CA LEU A 140 5.12 7.48 -4.32
C LEU A 140 3.92 8.30 -3.85
N ILE A 141 2.73 8.04 -4.40
CA ILE A 141 1.51 8.72 -4.00
C ILE A 141 0.60 7.70 -3.33
N LEU A 142 0.29 7.93 -2.05
CA LEU A 142 -0.64 7.12 -1.26
C LEU A 142 -1.96 7.86 -1.14
N LEU A 143 -3.03 7.28 -1.66
CA LEU A 143 -4.37 7.83 -1.54
C LEU A 143 -5.02 7.34 -0.24
N THR A 144 -5.67 8.27 0.47
CA THR A 144 -6.38 7.99 1.72
C THR A 144 -7.76 8.64 1.71
N ASN A 145 -8.51 8.50 2.79
CA ASN A 145 -9.80 9.15 3.02
C ASN A 145 -9.71 10.32 4.02
N THR A 146 -8.51 10.86 4.21
CA THR A 146 -8.23 12.06 5.00
C THR A 146 -7.44 13.04 4.16
N ALA A 147 -7.43 14.33 4.52
CA ALA A 147 -6.70 15.37 3.78
C ALA A 147 -5.18 15.11 3.72
N GLY A 148 -4.67 14.29 4.60
CA GLY A 148 -3.26 13.98 4.78
C GLY A 148 -2.96 13.77 6.27
N ILE A 149 -1.75 14.08 6.70
CA ILE A 149 -1.37 14.10 8.11
C ILE A 149 -1.81 15.45 8.70
N LEU A 150 -2.63 15.39 9.75
CA LEU A 150 -3.15 16.57 10.45
C LEU A 150 -2.41 16.73 11.77
N ASP A 151 -2.24 17.99 12.19
CA ASP A 151 -1.77 18.31 13.53
C ASP A 151 -2.90 18.16 14.58
N LYS A 152 -2.60 18.46 15.86
CA LYS A 152 -3.57 18.36 16.96
C LYS A 152 -4.72 19.39 16.86
N GLN A 153 -4.59 20.41 16.03
CA GLN A 153 -5.60 21.41 15.73
C GLN A 153 -6.48 21.02 14.53
N GLY A 154 -6.06 19.99 13.78
CA GLY A 154 -6.72 19.53 12.56
C GLY A 154 -6.23 20.20 11.30
N ASP A 155 -5.15 20.96 11.36
CA ASP A 155 -4.55 21.62 10.22
C ASP A 155 -3.62 20.65 9.45
N LEU A 156 -3.64 20.76 8.12
CA LEU A 156 -2.84 19.89 7.25
C LEU A 156 -1.34 20.22 7.38
N MET A 157 -0.56 19.18 7.67
CA MET A 157 0.90 19.27 7.73
C MET A 157 1.52 18.85 6.40
N THR A 158 2.53 19.55 5.93
CA THR A 158 3.28 19.23 4.71
C THR A 158 4.77 19.51 4.87
N GLY A 159 5.60 18.95 3.98
CA GLY A 159 7.04 19.13 4.02
C GLY A 159 7.73 18.38 5.17
N LEU A 160 7.13 17.28 5.64
CA LEU A 160 7.62 16.52 6.79
C LEU A 160 8.85 15.67 6.42
N SER A 161 9.81 15.62 7.33
CA SER A 161 10.94 14.69 7.29
C SER A 161 10.60 13.35 7.97
N ILE A 162 11.47 12.36 7.79
CA ILE A 162 11.35 11.06 8.50
C ILE A 162 11.34 11.28 10.02
N LYS A 163 12.18 12.19 10.51
CA LYS A 163 12.27 12.49 11.94
C LYS A 163 10.96 13.12 12.45
N ASP A 164 10.40 14.08 11.70
CA ASP A 164 9.12 14.68 12.07
C ASP A 164 8.01 13.62 12.22
N ILE A 165 7.98 12.63 11.34
CA ILE A 165 7.01 11.52 11.42
C ILE A 165 7.25 10.67 12.68
N GLU A 166 8.51 10.35 13.01
CA GLU A 166 8.85 9.59 14.21
C GLU A 166 8.42 10.36 15.48
N ASP A 167 8.70 11.66 15.54
CA ASP A 167 8.30 12.53 16.66
C ASP A 167 6.77 12.64 16.78
N LEU A 168 6.03 12.77 15.65
CA LEU A 168 4.56 12.84 15.61
C LEU A 168 3.87 11.52 15.99
N ILE A 169 4.51 10.38 15.75
CA ILE A 169 4.03 9.08 16.23
C ILE A 169 4.25 8.98 17.74
N GLU A 170 5.42 9.39 18.24
CA GLU A 170 5.76 9.32 19.66
C GLU A 170 4.86 10.23 20.52
N ASP A 171 4.52 11.41 20.03
CA ASP A 171 3.66 12.37 20.75
C ASP A 171 2.14 12.09 20.56
N GLY A 172 1.79 11.03 19.80
CA GLY A 172 0.42 10.58 19.57
C GLY A 172 -0.38 11.41 18.57
N THR A 173 0.22 12.37 17.87
CA THR A 173 -0.45 13.14 16.80
C THR A 173 -0.80 12.22 15.62
N ILE A 174 0.13 11.35 15.23
CA ILE A 174 -0.14 10.27 14.26
C ILE A 174 -0.55 9.03 15.04
N SER A 175 -1.78 8.55 14.81
CA SER A 175 -2.37 7.42 15.52
C SER A 175 -3.06 6.43 14.59
N GLU A 176 -3.46 5.29 15.13
CA GLU A 176 -4.30 4.26 14.49
C GLU A 176 -3.95 3.94 13.03
N GLY A 177 -4.91 4.07 12.13
CA GLY A 177 -4.79 3.70 10.71
C GLY A 177 -3.77 4.53 9.91
N MET A 178 -3.32 5.70 10.41
CA MET A 178 -2.30 6.50 9.76
C MET A 178 -0.88 5.97 10.04
N ILE A 179 -0.66 5.28 11.17
CA ILE A 179 0.66 4.72 11.53
C ILE A 179 1.19 3.75 10.45
N PRO A 180 0.44 2.74 9.97
CA PRO A 180 0.94 1.85 8.91
C PRO A 180 1.29 2.60 7.63
N LYS A 181 0.50 3.61 7.27
CA LYS A 181 0.70 4.41 6.06
C LYS A 181 1.95 5.30 6.15
N THR A 182 2.16 5.95 7.29
CA THR A 182 3.36 6.78 7.51
C THR A 182 4.62 5.93 7.63
N ARG A 183 4.55 4.73 8.24
CA ARG A 183 5.66 3.77 8.25
C ARG A 183 6.03 3.32 6.85
N CYS A 184 5.04 2.93 6.03
CA CYS A 184 5.26 2.61 4.61
C CYS A 184 5.96 3.77 3.89
N ALA A 185 5.51 5.01 4.11
CA ALA A 185 6.10 6.20 3.49
C ALA A 185 7.56 6.43 3.93
N THR A 186 7.84 6.31 5.23
CA THR A 186 9.22 6.47 5.75
C THR A 186 10.16 5.35 5.27
N ASP A 187 9.68 4.11 5.21
CA ASP A 187 10.46 2.98 4.70
C ASP A 187 10.77 3.14 3.21
N ALA A 188 9.80 3.58 2.41
CA ALA A 188 10.00 3.88 0.99
C ALA A 188 11.06 4.98 0.79
N LEU A 189 11.01 6.06 1.59
CA LEU A 189 12.05 7.10 1.58
C LEU A 189 13.42 6.54 1.97
N LYS A 190 13.52 5.76 3.06
CA LYS A 190 14.76 5.09 3.48
C LYS A 190 15.29 4.18 2.37
N GLY A 191 14.38 3.48 1.67
CA GLY A 191 14.67 2.59 0.54
C GLY A 191 15.09 3.27 -0.76
N GLY A 192 14.97 4.60 -0.88
CA GLY A 192 15.49 5.33 -2.05
C GLY A 192 14.47 6.04 -2.91
N VAL A 193 13.18 5.99 -2.55
CA VAL A 193 12.14 6.81 -3.20
C VAL A 193 12.44 8.29 -2.99
N GLY A 194 12.25 9.11 -4.01
CA GLY A 194 12.58 10.54 -3.99
C GLY A 194 11.69 11.34 -3.05
N SER A 195 10.37 11.14 -3.13
CA SER A 195 9.37 11.75 -2.25
C SER A 195 8.16 10.85 -2.09
N VAL A 196 7.43 11.01 -0.98
CA VAL A 196 6.15 10.33 -0.75
C VAL A 196 5.08 11.39 -0.48
N HIS A 197 3.92 11.22 -1.10
CA HIS A 197 2.78 12.10 -0.96
C HIS A 197 1.60 11.31 -0.39
N ILE A 198 0.96 11.80 0.65
CA ILE A 198 -0.27 11.22 1.22
C ILE A 198 -1.39 12.21 0.94
N ILE A 199 -2.35 11.84 0.09
CA ILE A 199 -3.38 12.74 -0.42
C ILE A 199 -4.78 12.17 -0.24
N ASP A 200 -5.79 13.05 -0.17
CA ASP A 200 -7.19 12.64 -0.11
C ASP A 200 -7.68 12.15 -1.48
N GLY A 201 -7.89 10.85 -1.62
CA GLY A 201 -8.40 10.25 -2.84
C GLY A 201 -9.85 10.58 -3.18
N ARG A 202 -10.58 11.28 -2.30
CA ARG A 202 -11.97 11.75 -2.53
C ARG A 202 -12.02 13.11 -3.22
N VAL A 203 -10.91 13.84 -3.22
CA VAL A 203 -10.80 15.13 -3.91
C VAL A 203 -10.73 14.85 -5.41
N GLU A 204 -11.59 15.53 -6.16
CA GLU A 204 -11.60 15.40 -7.62
C GLU A 204 -10.26 15.90 -8.19
N HIS A 205 -9.67 15.10 -9.08
CA HIS A 205 -8.36 15.37 -9.69
C HIS A 205 -7.17 15.49 -8.69
N ALA A 206 -7.29 14.93 -7.47
CA ALA A 206 -6.28 15.06 -6.43
C ALA A 206 -4.84 14.77 -6.91
N VAL A 207 -4.66 13.71 -7.70
CA VAL A 207 -3.34 13.33 -8.24
C VAL A 207 -2.79 14.41 -9.18
N LEU A 208 -3.64 15.00 -10.04
CA LEU A 208 -3.22 16.06 -10.96
C LEU A 208 -2.88 17.34 -10.17
N LEU A 209 -3.69 17.69 -9.19
CA LEU A 209 -3.43 18.85 -8.34
C LEU A 209 -2.10 18.70 -7.59
N GLU A 210 -1.83 17.51 -7.02
CA GLU A 210 -0.58 17.23 -6.31
C GLU A 210 0.65 17.26 -7.22
N LEU A 211 0.53 16.81 -8.47
CA LEU A 211 1.66 16.72 -9.39
C LEU A 211 1.95 18.01 -10.15
N PHE A 212 0.93 18.84 -10.43
CA PHE A 212 1.04 19.96 -11.34
C PHE A 212 0.76 21.33 -10.72
N THR A 213 0.52 21.40 -9.39
CA THR A 213 0.37 22.68 -8.69
C THR A 213 1.40 22.83 -7.57
N ASP A 214 1.79 24.07 -7.30
CA ASP A 214 2.77 24.39 -6.25
C ASP A 214 2.22 24.22 -4.83
N GLN A 215 0.90 24.31 -4.66
CA GLN A 215 0.27 24.24 -3.35
C GLN A 215 0.07 22.80 -2.87
N GLY A 216 -0.05 21.83 -3.81
CA GLY A 216 -0.42 20.46 -3.48
C GLY A 216 -1.78 20.33 -2.79
N VAL A 217 -2.20 19.12 -2.49
CA VAL A 217 -3.47 18.83 -1.81
C VAL A 217 -3.32 17.86 -0.64
N GLY A 218 -2.10 17.60 -0.20
CA GLY A 218 -1.84 16.61 0.84
C GLY A 218 -0.53 16.83 1.60
N THR A 219 -0.10 15.78 2.28
CA THR A 219 1.16 15.78 3.01
C THR A 219 2.29 15.29 2.11
N LEU A 220 3.29 16.11 1.94
CA LEU A 220 4.56 15.75 1.30
C LEU A 220 5.58 15.31 2.35
N LEU A 221 6.16 14.13 2.14
CA LEU A 221 7.30 13.62 2.92
C LEU A 221 8.56 13.62 2.05
N ARG A 222 9.66 14.09 2.62
CA ARG A 222 10.98 14.13 1.95
C ARG A 222 12.08 13.63 2.87
N ARG A 223 13.19 13.20 2.29
CA ARG A 223 14.42 13.07 3.06
C ARG A 223 14.87 14.46 3.54
N ALA A 224 15.39 14.52 4.77
CA ALA A 224 16.04 15.75 5.21
C ALA A 224 17.14 16.14 4.20
N SER A 225 17.12 17.39 3.74
CA SER A 225 18.21 17.91 2.93
C SER A 225 19.50 17.75 3.73
N LYS A 226 20.51 17.05 3.19
CA LYS A 226 21.86 17.16 3.76
C LYS A 226 22.28 18.61 3.61
N GLY A 227 22.28 19.36 4.71
CA GLY A 227 22.88 20.69 4.80
C GLY A 227 24.37 20.64 4.45
#